data_7f3af404541bdccf080579d7520f1fcc
#
_entry.id   7f3af404541bdccf080579d7520f1fcc
#
_cell.length_a   1.000
_cell.length_b   1.000
_cell.length_c   1.000
_cell.angle_alpha   90.00
_cell.angle_beta   90.00
_cell.angle_gamma   90.00
#
_symmetry.space_group_name_H-M   'P 1'
#
loop_
_entity.id
_entity.type
_entity.pdbx_description
1 polymer ?
#
loop_
_entity_poly.entity_id
_entity_poly.type
_entity_poly.pdbx_seq_one_letter_code
_entity_poly.pdbx_strand_id
1 'polypeptide(L)'
;MDAGASRDADRGADDGLRGALQWLLLGLCVLAMLAATWAGGRVAERWALADLRRTARATLTIQAGALHTEMQRQSALPLALAADPEIAAVLRPDAGAGLADRVSARLAEVAGATGAAVIYVIRPDGLTVAASNAASGRSFVGNNYAFRPYFRAAVAEGSGSQFALGTVSGRPGLYLARRVGEGVGVVVVKVEFDGVEAAWREVRERVLVTDARGIVLVASDPAWRFRTLAALDAAARDRSREALEFGDAPLDPLPLHPAGDDLVRLGRGAAPAQLMLMLDAPVRDTDWRIRTLTPIAAAVERERTQGRVIALLATGLVCLGLGTLIGRRARTQARLAEEGARRIELEARVSERTRELSAANDRLREEILERARSEAERERLGRELAQAGRLAALGQFAASMAHEINQPLAAIRSYADNTGILVRRGRVDDAAENVAAIGRLVERIGGLT
;
A
#
# COMPACT_ATOMS: atom_id res chain seq x y z
N MET A 1 7.38 39.42 65.81
CA MET A 1 6.34 38.51 65.38
C MET A 1 6.13 38.51 63.83
N ASP A 2 7.08 39.09 63.04
CA ASP A 2 6.84 39.28 61.57
C ASP A 2 7.66 38.41 60.62
N ALA A 3 8.57 37.60 61.14
CA ALA A 3 9.43 36.77 60.28
C ALA A 3 8.82 35.39 59.86
N GLY A 4 7.71 35.01 60.50
CA GLY A 4 7.01 33.73 60.21
C GLY A 4 6.06 33.81 59.01
N ALA A 5 5.36 34.93 58.89
CA ALA A 5 4.34 35.13 57.86
C ALA A 5 4.93 35.24 56.42
N SER A 6 6.14 35.78 56.28
CA SER A 6 6.80 35.91 54.96
C SER A 6 7.33 34.57 54.42
N ARG A 7 7.71 33.63 55.30
CA ARG A 7 8.20 32.30 54.90
C ARG A 7 7.09 31.34 54.46
N ASP A 8 5.89 31.50 55.01
CA ASP A 8 4.73 30.68 54.61
C ASP A 8 4.11 31.18 53.29
N ALA A 9 4.17 32.49 53.00
CA ALA A 9 3.76 33.06 51.72
C ALA A 9 4.71 32.61 50.54
N ASP A 10 6.02 32.58 50.81
CA ASP A 10 7.01 32.13 49.79
C ASP A 10 6.89 30.60 49.49
N ARG A 11 6.59 29.79 50.50
CA ARG A 11 6.35 28.33 50.26
C ARG A 11 5.07 28.07 49.48
N GLY A 12 4.00 28.81 49.73
CA GLY A 12 2.75 28.68 48.97
C GLY A 12 2.89 29.10 47.52
N ALA A 13 3.71 30.10 47.20
CA ALA A 13 4.02 30.53 45.85
C ALA A 13 4.87 29.52 45.09
N ASP A 14 5.84 28.89 45.74
CA ASP A 14 6.72 27.85 45.13
C ASP A 14 5.97 26.55 44.84
N ASP A 15 5.04 26.14 45.71
CA ASP A 15 4.22 24.93 45.48
C ASP A 15 3.17 25.18 44.39
N GLY A 16 2.63 26.40 44.27
CA GLY A 16 1.76 26.80 43.18
C GLY A 16 2.46 26.80 41.80
N LEU A 17 3.69 27.30 41.74
CA LEU A 17 4.54 27.30 40.55
C LEU A 17 4.94 25.89 40.11
N ARG A 18 5.26 25.02 41.05
CA ARG A 18 5.58 23.60 40.77
C ARG A 18 4.35 22.84 40.25
N GLY A 19 3.17 23.08 40.83
CA GLY A 19 1.92 22.53 40.33
C GLY A 19 1.59 22.99 38.89
N ALA A 20 1.70 24.30 38.64
CA ALA A 20 1.48 24.86 37.30
C ALA A 20 2.44 24.28 36.25
N LEU A 21 3.73 24.09 36.59
CA LEU A 21 4.73 23.49 35.71
C LEU A 21 4.42 22.02 35.39
N GLN A 22 3.91 21.27 36.39
CA GLN A 22 3.50 19.86 36.15
C GLN A 22 2.30 19.76 35.19
N TRP A 23 1.30 20.61 35.35
CA TRP A 23 0.16 20.69 34.44
C TRP A 23 0.55 21.11 33.04
N LEU A 24 1.49 22.06 32.90
CA LEU A 24 2.06 22.45 31.61
C LEU A 24 2.80 21.30 30.90
N LEU A 25 3.63 20.57 31.65
CA LEU A 25 4.34 19.38 31.11
C LEU A 25 3.38 18.27 30.69
N LEU A 26 2.33 18.03 31.48
CA LEU A 26 1.28 17.07 31.14
C LEU A 26 0.52 17.49 29.89
N GLY A 27 0.15 18.76 29.77
CA GLY A 27 -0.47 19.33 28.58
C GLY A 27 0.42 19.21 27.35
N LEU A 28 1.72 19.48 27.48
CA LEU A 28 2.69 19.33 26.40
C LEU A 28 2.83 17.87 25.95
N CYS A 29 2.85 16.91 26.89
CA CYS A 29 2.88 15.49 26.56
C CYS A 29 1.62 15.04 25.82
N VAL A 30 0.44 15.48 26.23
CA VAL A 30 -0.82 15.19 25.54
C VAL A 30 -0.80 15.77 24.13
N LEU A 31 -0.38 17.02 23.99
CA LEU A 31 -0.27 17.68 22.69
C LEU A 31 0.72 16.95 21.76
N ALA A 32 1.87 16.54 22.30
CA ALA A 32 2.86 15.76 21.57
C ALA A 32 2.31 14.41 21.13
N MET A 33 1.57 13.69 21.99
CA MET A 33 0.90 12.44 21.64
C MET A 33 -0.14 12.62 20.55
N LEU A 34 -0.96 13.65 20.61
CA LEU A 34 -1.96 13.97 19.59
C LEU A 34 -1.29 14.29 18.24
N ALA A 35 -0.28 15.15 18.25
CA ALA A 35 0.48 15.53 17.08
C ALA A 35 1.21 14.33 16.45
N ALA A 36 1.87 13.50 17.27
CA ALA A 36 2.55 12.29 16.82
C ALA A 36 1.57 11.26 16.24
N THR A 37 0.42 11.05 16.85
CA THR A 37 -0.63 10.16 16.39
C THR A 37 -1.19 10.62 15.04
N TRP A 38 -1.44 11.92 14.90
CA TRP A 38 -1.88 12.51 13.63
C TRP A 38 -0.81 12.36 12.54
N ALA A 39 0.44 12.72 12.84
CA ALA A 39 1.56 12.63 11.91
C ALA A 39 1.86 11.19 11.51
N GLY A 40 1.88 10.26 12.48
CA GLY A 40 2.08 8.83 12.24
C GLY A 40 1.02 8.24 11.32
N GLY A 41 -0.24 8.61 11.51
CA GLY A 41 -1.33 8.22 10.61
C GLY A 41 -1.15 8.76 9.18
N ARG A 42 -0.70 10.02 9.02
CA ARG A 42 -0.44 10.63 7.71
C ARG A 42 0.74 10.01 6.98
N VAL A 43 1.80 9.70 7.71
CA VAL A 43 2.98 9.02 7.14
C VAL A 43 2.61 7.62 6.69
N ALA A 44 1.92 6.86 7.52
CA ALA A 44 1.46 5.50 7.19
C ALA A 44 0.52 5.49 5.98
N GLU A 45 -0.41 6.44 5.87
CA GLU A 45 -1.27 6.61 4.70
C GLU A 45 -0.49 6.82 3.41
N ARG A 46 0.52 7.72 3.43
CA ARG A 46 1.38 7.97 2.27
C ARG A 46 2.18 6.72 1.85
N TRP A 47 2.67 5.99 2.82
CA TRP A 47 3.42 4.76 2.57
C TRP A 47 2.53 3.66 2.02
N ALA A 48 1.32 3.49 2.58
CA ALA A 48 0.32 2.55 2.09
C ALA A 48 -0.05 2.83 0.63
N LEU A 49 -0.30 4.08 0.26
CA LEU A 49 -0.59 4.47 -1.11
C LEU A 49 0.60 4.22 -2.05
N ALA A 50 1.82 4.54 -1.61
CA ALA A 50 3.02 4.30 -2.41
C ALA A 50 3.28 2.81 -2.64
N ASP A 51 3.03 1.99 -1.64
CA ASP A 51 3.17 0.53 -1.73
C ASP A 51 2.10 -0.09 -2.62
N LEU A 52 0.85 0.33 -2.44
CA LEU A 52 -0.26 -0.09 -3.28
C LEU A 52 -0.02 0.25 -4.75
N ARG A 53 0.50 1.45 -5.06
CA ARG A 53 0.88 1.85 -6.42
C ARG A 53 1.94 0.94 -7.02
N ARG A 54 2.95 0.54 -6.24
CA ARG A 54 4.01 -0.37 -6.71
C ARG A 54 3.47 -1.74 -7.03
N THR A 55 2.69 -2.29 -6.12
CA THR A 55 2.07 -3.61 -6.28
C THR A 55 1.10 -3.61 -7.46
N ALA A 56 0.22 -2.62 -7.56
CA ALA A 56 -0.73 -2.50 -8.66
C ALA A 56 -0.03 -2.32 -10.02
N ARG A 57 1.08 -1.58 -10.10
CA ARG A 57 1.88 -1.47 -11.33
C ARG A 57 2.51 -2.80 -11.74
N ALA A 58 3.04 -3.56 -10.78
CA ALA A 58 3.59 -4.88 -11.07
C ALA A 58 2.52 -5.84 -11.61
N THR A 59 1.37 -5.89 -10.95
CA THR A 59 0.21 -6.69 -11.39
C THR A 59 -0.25 -6.25 -12.78
N LEU A 60 -0.39 -4.95 -13.02
CA LEU A 60 -0.78 -4.39 -14.31
C LEU A 60 0.17 -4.81 -15.44
N THR A 61 1.48 -4.78 -15.17
CA THR A 61 2.49 -5.20 -16.17
C THR A 61 2.35 -6.69 -16.51
N ILE A 62 2.11 -7.52 -15.50
CA ILE A 62 1.89 -8.97 -15.71
C ILE A 62 0.63 -9.20 -16.53
N GLN A 63 -0.47 -8.52 -16.20
CA GLN A 63 -1.74 -8.66 -16.91
C GLN A 63 -1.67 -8.15 -18.36
N ALA A 64 -0.96 -7.04 -18.59
CA ALA A 64 -0.72 -6.52 -19.93
C ALA A 64 0.10 -7.51 -20.76
N GLY A 65 1.13 -8.13 -20.16
CA GLY A 65 1.92 -9.16 -20.80
C GLY A 65 1.12 -10.43 -21.13
N ALA A 66 0.27 -10.88 -20.22
CA ALA A 66 -0.60 -12.04 -20.43
C ALA A 66 -1.60 -11.79 -21.56
N LEU A 67 -2.24 -10.63 -21.58
CA LEU A 67 -3.16 -10.24 -22.66
C LEU A 67 -2.43 -10.17 -24.00
N HIS A 68 -1.25 -9.54 -24.04
CA HIS A 68 -0.44 -9.45 -25.24
C HIS A 68 -0.04 -10.86 -25.76
N THR A 69 0.40 -11.76 -24.85
CA THR A 69 0.76 -13.13 -25.21
C THR A 69 -0.44 -13.90 -25.82
N GLU A 70 -1.64 -13.73 -25.23
CA GLU A 70 -2.84 -14.35 -25.78
C GLU A 70 -3.17 -13.82 -27.19
N MET A 71 -3.04 -12.53 -27.41
CA MET A 71 -3.24 -11.91 -28.73
C MET A 71 -2.18 -12.39 -29.73
N GLN A 72 -0.90 -12.42 -29.34
CA GLN A 72 0.20 -12.89 -30.19
C GLN A 72 0.05 -14.36 -30.59
N ARG A 73 -0.38 -15.22 -29.66
CA ARG A 73 -0.65 -16.63 -29.95
C ARG A 73 -1.62 -16.82 -31.11
N GLN A 74 -2.63 -15.96 -31.20
CA GLN A 74 -3.66 -16.03 -32.21
C GLN A 74 -3.29 -15.24 -33.48
N SER A 75 -2.37 -14.29 -33.42
CA SER A 75 -2.03 -13.41 -34.55
C SER A 75 -1.27 -14.12 -35.68
N ALA A 76 -0.52 -15.18 -35.36
CA ALA A 76 0.19 -16.01 -36.34
C ALA A 76 -0.76 -16.94 -37.16
N LEU A 77 -1.90 -17.27 -36.59
CA LEU A 77 -2.82 -18.25 -37.16
C LEU A 77 -3.42 -17.81 -38.50
N PRO A 78 -3.93 -16.58 -38.68
CA PRO A 78 -4.42 -16.09 -39.98
C PRO A 78 -3.32 -16.10 -41.05
N LEU A 79 -2.06 -15.82 -40.68
CA LEU A 79 -0.93 -15.85 -41.62
C LEU A 79 -0.65 -17.28 -42.11
N ALA A 80 -0.61 -18.25 -41.21
CA ALA A 80 -0.41 -19.67 -41.59
C ALA A 80 -1.55 -20.20 -42.45
N LEU A 81 -2.79 -19.88 -42.09
CA LEU A 81 -3.97 -20.31 -42.81
C LEU A 81 -4.09 -19.63 -44.20
N ALA A 82 -3.65 -18.37 -44.34
CA ALA A 82 -3.66 -17.68 -45.63
C ALA A 82 -2.73 -18.30 -46.69
N ALA A 83 -1.73 -19.04 -46.25
CA ALA A 83 -0.82 -19.78 -47.12
C ALA A 83 -1.32 -21.20 -47.50
N ASP A 84 -2.45 -21.64 -46.94
CA ASP A 84 -2.99 -22.99 -47.17
C ASP A 84 -3.65 -23.08 -48.56
N PRO A 85 -3.21 -24.04 -49.43
CA PRO A 85 -3.78 -24.21 -50.76
C PRO A 85 -5.27 -24.57 -50.77
N GLU A 86 -5.76 -25.35 -49.80
CA GLU A 86 -7.19 -25.72 -49.74
C GLU A 86 -8.07 -24.49 -49.39
N ILE A 87 -7.57 -23.59 -48.54
CA ILE A 87 -8.24 -22.34 -48.28
C ILE A 87 -8.29 -21.44 -49.53
N ALA A 88 -7.20 -21.40 -50.27
CA ALA A 88 -7.20 -20.69 -51.54
C ALA A 88 -8.15 -21.33 -52.57
N ALA A 89 -8.25 -22.64 -52.59
CA ALA A 89 -9.11 -23.39 -53.52
C ALA A 89 -10.61 -23.17 -53.20
N VAL A 90 -11.03 -23.20 -51.93
CA VAL A 90 -12.45 -23.02 -51.54
C VAL A 90 -12.97 -21.61 -51.84
N LEU A 91 -12.08 -20.65 -51.95
CA LEU A 91 -12.44 -19.25 -52.29
C LEU A 91 -12.71 -19.02 -53.79
N ARG A 92 -12.31 -19.93 -54.66
CA ARG A 92 -12.55 -19.79 -56.09
C ARG A 92 -14.00 -20.08 -56.44
N PRO A 93 -14.54 -19.41 -57.48
CA PRO A 93 -15.93 -19.62 -57.91
C PRO A 93 -16.23 -21.07 -58.37
N ASP A 94 -15.22 -21.76 -58.87
CA ASP A 94 -15.26 -23.14 -59.39
C ASP A 94 -14.94 -24.22 -58.35
N ALA A 95 -14.98 -23.87 -57.05
CA ALA A 95 -14.71 -24.80 -55.95
C ALA A 95 -15.63 -26.01 -56.04
N GLY A 96 -15.03 -27.21 -56.03
CA GLY A 96 -15.75 -28.48 -56.15
C GLY A 96 -16.72 -28.72 -54.99
N ALA A 97 -17.80 -29.47 -55.30
CA ALA A 97 -18.79 -29.81 -54.27
C ALA A 97 -18.17 -30.51 -53.07
N GLY A 98 -18.55 -30.14 -51.88
CA GLY A 98 -18.06 -30.67 -50.61
C GLY A 98 -16.68 -30.16 -50.15
N LEU A 99 -15.99 -29.30 -50.93
CA LEU A 99 -14.73 -28.71 -50.50
C LEU A 99 -14.95 -27.76 -49.32
N ALA A 100 -16.03 -26.97 -49.35
CA ALA A 100 -16.39 -26.09 -48.27
C ALA A 100 -16.64 -26.82 -46.94
N ASP A 101 -17.27 -27.98 -46.98
CA ASP A 101 -17.51 -28.83 -45.81
C ASP A 101 -16.20 -29.41 -45.23
N ARG A 102 -15.33 -29.89 -46.12
CA ARG A 102 -14.00 -30.41 -45.68
C ARG A 102 -13.14 -29.30 -45.03
N VAL A 103 -13.10 -28.14 -45.67
CA VAL A 103 -12.38 -26.98 -45.13
C VAL A 103 -13.00 -26.57 -43.79
N SER A 104 -14.32 -26.53 -43.70
CA SER A 104 -15.00 -26.19 -42.44
C SER A 104 -14.67 -27.17 -41.31
N ALA A 105 -14.67 -28.48 -41.61
CA ALA A 105 -14.28 -29.51 -40.62
C ALA A 105 -12.81 -29.34 -40.16
N ARG A 106 -11.90 -29.09 -41.10
CA ARG A 106 -10.49 -28.83 -40.78
C ARG A 106 -10.31 -27.54 -39.97
N LEU A 107 -11.03 -26.46 -40.31
CA LEU A 107 -11.03 -25.22 -39.52
C LEU A 107 -11.56 -25.46 -38.11
N ALA A 108 -12.53 -26.38 -37.93
CA ALA A 108 -13.04 -26.75 -36.60
C ALA A 108 -11.96 -27.45 -35.74
N GLU A 109 -11.20 -28.37 -36.34
CA GLU A 109 -10.06 -29.02 -35.67
C GLU A 109 -8.99 -28.03 -35.27
N VAL A 110 -8.61 -27.11 -36.20
CA VAL A 110 -7.63 -26.05 -35.91
C VAL A 110 -8.13 -25.12 -34.82
N ALA A 111 -9.40 -24.69 -34.85
CA ALA A 111 -9.98 -23.85 -33.83
C ALA A 111 -9.96 -24.53 -32.45
N GLY A 112 -10.30 -25.80 -32.37
CA GLY A 112 -10.24 -26.60 -31.14
C GLY A 112 -8.81 -26.73 -30.59
N ALA A 113 -7.83 -26.99 -31.47
CA ALA A 113 -6.42 -27.14 -31.07
C ALA A 113 -5.77 -25.81 -30.63
N THR A 114 -6.18 -24.67 -31.20
CA THR A 114 -5.57 -23.37 -30.95
C THR A 114 -6.32 -22.53 -29.93
N GLY A 115 -7.56 -22.91 -29.60
CA GLY A 115 -8.45 -22.11 -28.75
C GLY A 115 -9.05 -20.88 -29.45
N ALA A 116 -8.96 -20.80 -30.77
CA ALA A 116 -9.66 -19.77 -31.54
C ALA A 116 -11.18 -19.97 -31.42
N ALA A 117 -11.93 -18.91 -31.19
CA ALA A 117 -13.38 -19.01 -31.01
C ALA A 117 -14.09 -19.40 -32.30
N VAL A 118 -13.72 -18.79 -33.41
CA VAL A 118 -14.20 -19.13 -34.76
C VAL A 118 -13.12 -18.80 -35.79
N ILE A 119 -12.90 -19.69 -36.74
CA ILE A 119 -12.07 -19.45 -37.93
C ILE A 119 -13.01 -19.54 -39.15
N TYR A 120 -12.94 -18.59 -40.08
CA TYR A 120 -13.78 -18.58 -41.24
C TYR A 120 -13.12 -17.92 -42.44
N VAL A 121 -13.63 -18.23 -43.63
CA VAL A 121 -13.05 -17.81 -44.90
C VAL A 121 -14.08 -17.09 -45.72
N ILE A 122 -13.70 -15.91 -46.21
CA ILE A 122 -14.59 -14.94 -46.86
C ILE A 122 -14.08 -14.73 -48.28
N ARG A 123 -14.99 -14.83 -49.26
CA ARG A 123 -14.71 -14.46 -50.66
C ARG A 123 -14.54 -12.96 -50.84
N PRO A 124 -14.02 -12.50 -52.03
CA PRO A 124 -13.86 -11.06 -52.29
C PRO A 124 -15.18 -10.27 -52.27
N ASP A 125 -16.34 -10.90 -52.54
CA ASP A 125 -17.67 -10.33 -52.45
C ASP A 125 -18.20 -10.16 -51.00
N GLY A 126 -17.41 -10.61 -50.00
CA GLY A 126 -17.75 -10.58 -48.58
C GLY A 126 -18.50 -11.81 -48.07
N LEU A 127 -18.84 -12.80 -48.94
CA LEU A 127 -19.59 -13.98 -48.53
C LEU A 127 -18.71 -14.98 -47.84
N THR A 128 -19.10 -15.48 -46.70
CA THR A 128 -18.40 -16.56 -45.95
C THR A 128 -18.76 -17.90 -46.56
N VAL A 129 -17.74 -18.63 -47.01
CA VAL A 129 -17.90 -19.93 -47.69
C VAL A 129 -17.57 -21.12 -46.83
N ALA A 130 -16.70 -20.96 -45.82
CA ALA A 130 -16.35 -22.02 -44.89
C ALA A 130 -16.11 -21.41 -43.48
N ALA A 131 -16.45 -22.16 -42.46
CA ALA A 131 -16.26 -21.71 -41.07
C ALA A 131 -16.11 -22.89 -40.10
N SER A 132 -15.27 -22.75 -39.07
CA SER A 132 -15.09 -23.77 -38.04
C SER A 132 -16.37 -24.09 -37.26
N ASN A 133 -17.34 -23.18 -37.25
CA ASN A 133 -18.66 -23.36 -36.65
C ASN A 133 -19.78 -23.66 -37.65
N ALA A 134 -19.46 -24.18 -38.83
CA ALA A 134 -20.42 -24.48 -39.89
C ALA A 134 -21.58 -25.39 -39.42
N ALA A 135 -21.29 -26.38 -38.59
CA ALA A 135 -22.27 -27.31 -38.05
C ALA A 135 -23.09 -26.75 -36.88
N SER A 136 -22.81 -25.54 -36.40
CA SER A 136 -23.52 -24.94 -35.26
C SER A 136 -24.79 -24.21 -35.70
N GLY A 137 -25.77 -24.09 -34.80
CA GLY A 137 -26.98 -23.28 -35.06
C GLY A 137 -26.73 -21.81 -35.27
N ARG A 138 -25.49 -21.32 -35.05
CA ARG A 138 -25.02 -19.96 -35.30
C ARG A 138 -23.85 -19.92 -36.26
N SER A 139 -24.00 -20.63 -37.37
CA SER A 139 -22.98 -20.71 -38.42
C SER A 139 -22.67 -19.37 -39.03
N PHE A 140 -21.39 -19.14 -39.31
CA PHE A 140 -20.94 -17.95 -40.04
C PHE A 140 -21.05 -18.15 -41.58
N VAL A 141 -21.15 -19.38 -42.04
CA VAL A 141 -21.32 -19.69 -43.45
C VAL A 141 -22.60 -19.02 -44.02
N GLY A 142 -22.50 -18.44 -45.20
CA GLY A 142 -23.62 -17.74 -45.87
C GLY A 142 -23.81 -16.28 -45.45
N ASN A 143 -23.11 -15.83 -44.39
CA ASN A 143 -23.17 -14.44 -44.01
C ASN A 143 -22.18 -13.56 -44.78
N ASN A 144 -22.56 -12.35 -45.06
CA ASN A 144 -21.73 -11.36 -45.76
C ASN A 144 -21.10 -10.36 -44.78
N TYR A 145 -19.77 -10.22 -44.83
CA TYR A 145 -18.98 -9.37 -43.98
C TYR A 145 -18.22 -8.28 -44.73
N ALA A 146 -18.60 -7.95 -45.96
CA ALA A 146 -17.98 -6.88 -46.77
C ALA A 146 -18.01 -5.48 -46.07
N PHE A 147 -18.99 -5.27 -45.16
CA PHE A 147 -19.14 -4.03 -44.42
C PHE A 147 -18.11 -3.89 -43.27
N ARG A 148 -17.48 -4.99 -42.84
CA ARG A 148 -16.59 -5.00 -41.68
C ARG A 148 -15.24 -4.33 -41.96
N PRO A 149 -14.76 -3.42 -41.10
CA PRO A 149 -13.46 -2.78 -41.24
C PRO A 149 -12.30 -3.75 -41.39
N TYR A 150 -12.25 -4.84 -40.57
CA TYR A 150 -11.19 -5.85 -40.68
C TYR A 150 -11.11 -6.52 -42.05
N PHE A 151 -12.26 -6.75 -42.68
CA PHE A 151 -12.32 -7.32 -44.02
C PHE A 151 -11.78 -6.36 -45.06
N ARG A 152 -12.28 -5.12 -45.05
CA ARG A 152 -11.87 -4.06 -45.99
C ARG A 152 -10.36 -3.78 -45.87
N ALA A 153 -9.84 -3.69 -44.63
CA ALA A 153 -8.40 -3.52 -44.38
C ALA A 153 -7.60 -4.70 -44.93
N ALA A 154 -8.05 -5.94 -44.68
CA ALA A 154 -7.36 -7.12 -45.16
C ALA A 154 -7.33 -7.18 -46.72
N VAL A 155 -8.41 -6.79 -47.37
CA VAL A 155 -8.45 -6.71 -48.87
C VAL A 155 -7.50 -5.64 -49.39
N ALA A 156 -7.49 -4.46 -48.78
CA ALA A 156 -6.70 -3.31 -49.24
C ALA A 156 -5.21 -3.46 -48.91
N GLU A 157 -4.90 -3.79 -47.63
CA GLU A 157 -3.56 -3.72 -47.05
C GLU A 157 -2.93 -5.07 -46.80
N GLY A 158 -3.66 -6.17 -47.07
CA GLY A 158 -3.19 -7.54 -46.83
C GLY A 158 -3.47 -8.09 -45.43
N SER A 159 -3.74 -7.24 -44.45
CA SER A 159 -4.16 -7.62 -43.10
C SER A 159 -5.11 -6.58 -42.50
N GLY A 160 -5.92 -7.02 -41.56
CA GLY A 160 -6.81 -6.13 -40.82
C GLY A 160 -7.19 -6.73 -39.48
N SER A 161 -7.48 -5.88 -38.52
CA SER A 161 -8.00 -6.29 -37.21
C SER A 161 -9.11 -5.36 -36.75
N GLN A 162 -10.02 -5.90 -35.95
CA GLN A 162 -11.11 -5.14 -35.34
C GLN A 162 -11.63 -5.89 -34.14
N PHE A 163 -11.82 -5.18 -33.03
CA PHE A 163 -12.63 -5.69 -31.93
C PHE A 163 -14.09 -5.32 -32.16
N ALA A 164 -14.98 -6.28 -32.12
CA ALA A 164 -16.39 -6.05 -32.40
C ALA A 164 -17.31 -7.08 -31.74
N LEU A 165 -18.56 -6.71 -31.57
CA LEU A 165 -19.63 -7.65 -31.25
C LEU A 165 -19.97 -8.48 -32.48
N GLY A 166 -19.96 -9.81 -32.34
CA GLY A 166 -20.33 -10.70 -33.43
C GLY A 166 -21.83 -10.61 -33.75
N THR A 167 -22.16 -10.28 -35.00
CA THR A 167 -23.54 -10.16 -35.46
C THR A 167 -24.31 -11.48 -35.40
N VAL A 168 -23.61 -12.61 -35.59
CA VAL A 168 -24.20 -13.96 -35.55
C VAL A 168 -24.04 -14.59 -34.17
N SER A 169 -22.85 -14.48 -33.57
CA SER A 169 -22.55 -15.12 -32.28
C SER A 169 -23.16 -14.36 -31.08
N GLY A 170 -23.40 -13.05 -31.23
CA GLY A 170 -23.77 -12.18 -30.10
C GLY A 170 -22.66 -12.00 -29.06
N ARG A 171 -21.43 -12.46 -29.36
CA ARG A 171 -20.29 -12.45 -28.42
C ARG A 171 -19.19 -11.52 -28.94
N PRO A 172 -18.61 -10.67 -28.08
CA PRO A 172 -17.51 -9.80 -28.46
C PRO A 172 -16.23 -10.59 -28.74
N GLY A 173 -15.37 -10.05 -29.59
CA GLY A 173 -14.08 -10.65 -29.84
C GLY A 173 -13.23 -9.78 -30.78
N LEU A 174 -11.94 -10.12 -30.80
CA LEU A 174 -10.98 -9.57 -31.74
C LEU A 174 -10.98 -10.41 -33.01
N TYR A 175 -11.22 -9.76 -34.13
CA TYR A 175 -11.19 -10.37 -35.45
C TYR A 175 -9.85 -10.04 -36.10
N LEU A 176 -9.08 -11.08 -36.42
CA LEU A 176 -7.78 -10.98 -37.08
C LEU A 176 -7.93 -11.54 -38.50
N ALA A 177 -7.79 -10.66 -39.48
CA ALA A 177 -8.01 -10.98 -40.89
C ALA A 177 -6.72 -10.92 -41.68
N ARG A 178 -6.58 -11.85 -42.61
CA ARG A 178 -5.45 -11.92 -43.55
C ARG A 178 -5.92 -12.22 -44.94
N ARG A 179 -5.40 -11.51 -45.94
CA ARG A 179 -5.67 -11.75 -47.35
C ARG A 179 -5.05 -13.07 -47.78
N VAL A 180 -5.80 -13.84 -48.52
CA VAL A 180 -5.37 -15.12 -49.15
C VAL A 180 -4.96 -14.84 -50.59
N GLY A 181 -3.72 -15.15 -50.94
CA GLY A 181 -3.17 -14.95 -52.27
C GLY A 181 -3.32 -13.47 -52.75
N GLU A 182 -3.30 -13.25 -54.07
CA GLU A 182 -3.48 -11.94 -54.64
C GLU A 182 -4.99 -11.61 -54.87
N GLY A 183 -5.73 -11.43 -53.77
CA GLY A 183 -7.13 -11.03 -53.80
C GLY A 183 -8.14 -12.16 -53.95
N VAL A 184 -7.76 -13.41 -53.70
CA VAL A 184 -8.64 -14.57 -53.78
C VAL A 184 -9.69 -14.59 -52.67
N GLY A 185 -9.41 -13.91 -51.54
CA GLY A 185 -10.32 -13.76 -50.39
C GLY A 185 -9.58 -13.43 -49.12
N VAL A 186 -10.23 -13.67 -48.00
CA VAL A 186 -9.74 -13.33 -46.65
C VAL A 186 -10.01 -14.49 -45.71
N VAL A 187 -9.01 -14.92 -44.95
CA VAL A 187 -9.19 -15.79 -43.78
C VAL A 187 -9.26 -14.92 -42.51
N VAL A 188 -10.16 -15.27 -41.62
CA VAL A 188 -10.40 -14.54 -40.37
C VAL A 188 -10.38 -15.49 -39.21
N VAL A 189 -9.69 -15.08 -38.14
CA VAL A 189 -9.68 -15.74 -36.84
C VAL A 189 -10.35 -14.83 -35.83
N LYS A 190 -11.40 -15.32 -35.18
CA LYS A 190 -12.06 -14.65 -34.07
C LYS A 190 -11.48 -15.14 -32.76
N VAL A 191 -11.02 -14.21 -31.94
CA VAL A 191 -10.49 -14.45 -30.59
C VAL A 191 -11.47 -13.90 -29.56
N GLU A 192 -11.92 -14.73 -28.64
CA GLU A 192 -12.76 -14.31 -27.50
C GLU A 192 -11.91 -14.31 -26.23
N PHE A 193 -12.20 -13.37 -25.32
CA PHE A 193 -11.40 -13.16 -24.10
C PHE A 193 -12.09 -13.68 -22.84
N ASP A 194 -13.09 -14.55 -22.96
CA ASP A 194 -13.86 -15.04 -21.80
C ASP A 194 -12.99 -15.73 -20.74
N GLY A 195 -11.94 -16.45 -21.17
CA GLY A 195 -10.98 -17.07 -20.26
C GLY A 195 -10.16 -16.03 -19.46
N VAL A 196 -9.73 -14.98 -20.13
CA VAL A 196 -9.01 -13.86 -19.51
C VAL A 196 -9.92 -13.11 -18.54
N GLU A 197 -11.15 -12.81 -18.96
CA GLU A 197 -12.13 -12.16 -18.11
C GLU A 197 -12.54 -13.02 -16.90
N ALA A 198 -12.62 -14.34 -17.07
CA ALA A 198 -12.88 -15.25 -15.96
C ALA A 198 -11.75 -15.21 -14.94
N ALA A 199 -10.50 -15.28 -15.38
CA ALA A 199 -9.34 -15.17 -14.52
C ALA A 199 -9.32 -13.81 -13.78
N TRP A 200 -9.67 -12.72 -14.44
CA TRP A 200 -9.74 -11.39 -13.82
C TRP A 200 -10.86 -11.26 -12.79
N ARG A 201 -11.95 -12.01 -12.91
CA ARG A 201 -13.04 -12.01 -11.91
C ARG A 201 -12.65 -12.61 -10.57
N GLU A 202 -11.67 -13.51 -10.57
CA GLU A 202 -11.14 -14.14 -9.36
C GLU A 202 -10.23 -13.20 -8.57
N VAL A 203 -9.71 -12.16 -9.22
CA VAL A 203 -8.84 -11.16 -8.59
C VAL A 203 -9.70 -10.07 -7.92
N ARG A 204 -9.22 -9.55 -6.79
CA ARG A 204 -9.89 -8.44 -6.07
C ARG A 204 -9.95 -7.14 -6.87
N GLU A 205 -9.02 -6.97 -7.79
CA GLU A 205 -8.89 -5.78 -8.62
C GLU A 205 -9.86 -5.86 -9.80
N ARG A 206 -10.42 -4.73 -10.17
CA ARG A 206 -11.20 -4.64 -11.38
C ARG A 206 -10.29 -4.28 -12.53
N VAL A 207 -10.31 -5.09 -13.56
CA VAL A 207 -9.48 -4.92 -14.74
C VAL A 207 -10.38 -4.61 -15.92
N LEU A 208 -9.96 -3.66 -16.75
CA LEU A 208 -10.63 -3.35 -18.01
C LEU A 208 -9.59 -2.98 -19.08
N VAL A 209 -9.93 -3.26 -20.30
CA VAL A 209 -9.15 -2.87 -21.49
C VAL A 209 -10.00 -1.94 -22.34
N THR A 210 -9.40 -0.85 -22.79
CA THR A 210 -10.08 0.11 -23.67
C THR A 210 -9.30 0.29 -24.96
N ASP A 211 -10.00 0.70 -26.01
CA ASP A 211 -9.41 1.23 -27.22
C ASP A 211 -8.92 2.68 -27.04
N ALA A 212 -8.39 3.27 -28.11
CA ALA A 212 -7.93 4.66 -28.13
C ALA A 212 -9.06 5.68 -27.86
N ARG A 213 -10.32 5.33 -28.10
CA ARG A 213 -11.51 6.17 -27.84
C ARG A 213 -11.98 6.07 -26.39
N GLY A 214 -11.39 5.17 -25.59
CA GLY A 214 -11.80 4.90 -24.22
C GLY A 214 -13.01 3.97 -24.09
N ILE A 215 -13.38 3.23 -25.15
CA ILE A 215 -14.44 2.22 -25.12
C ILE A 215 -13.91 0.95 -24.49
N VAL A 216 -14.63 0.40 -23.53
CA VAL A 216 -14.26 -0.83 -22.82
C VAL A 216 -14.54 -2.03 -23.72
N LEU A 217 -13.48 -2.75 -24.07
CA LEU A 217 -13.52 -3.92 -24.93
C LEU A 217 -13.62 -5.22 -24.13
N VAL A 218 -12.76 -5.36 -23.13
CA VAL A 218 -12.64 -6.52 -22.26
C VAL A 218 -12.69 -6.05 -20.81
N ALA A 219 -13.42 -6.71 -19.93
CA ALA A 219 -13.51 -6.32 -18.54
C ALA A 219 -13.76 -7.49 -17.60
N SER A 220 -13.23 -7.41 -16.37
CA SER A 220 -13.55 -8.33 -15.28
C SER A 220 -15.03 -8.28 -14.89
N ASP A 221 -15.68 -7.12 -15.03
CA ASP A 221 -17.12 -6.95 -14.84
C ASP A 221 -17.80 -6.87 -16.21
N PRO A 222 -18.60 -7.88 -16.62
CA PRO A 222 -19.28 -7.89 -17.93
C PRO A 222 -20.18 -6.69 -18.17
N ALA A 223 -20.72 -6.06 -17.12
CA ALA A 223 -21.59 -4.89 -17.22
C ALA A 223 -20.82 -3.63 -17.68
N TRP A 224 -19.50 -3.68 -17.71
CA TRP A 224 -18.65 -2.58 -18.16
C TRP A 224 -18.32 -2.64 -19.65
N ARG A 225 -18.53 -3.78 -20.29
CA ARG A 225 -18.28 -3.91 -21.72
C ARG A 225 -19.09 -2.89 -22.52
N PHE A 226 -18.44 -2.30 -23.51
CA PHE A 226 -19.00 -1.28 -24.39
C PHE A 226 -19.46 -0.01 -23.67
N ARG A 227 -19.07 0.17 -22.41
CA ARG A 227 -19.16 1.47 -21.76
C ARG A 227 -17.91 2.28 -22.06
N THR A 228 -17.90 3.57 -21.74
CA THR A 228 -16.80 4.46 -22.05
C THR A 228 -16.20 5.05 -20.78
N LEU A 229 -14.94 5.48 -20.84
CA LEU A 229 -14.33 6.20 -19.72
C LEU A 229 -14.79 7.65 -19.63
N ALA A 230 -15.06 8.25 -20.79
CA ALA A 230 -15.60 9.60 -20.94
C ALA A 230 -16.71 9.59 -21.98
N ALA A 231 -17.54 10.60 -21.97
CA ALA A 231 -18.60 10.73 -22.97
C ALA A 231 -17.98 10.83 -24.38
N LEU A 232 -18.45 9.98 -25.30
CA LEU A 232 -18.06 10.04 -26.71
C LEU A 232 -18.79 11.19 -27.39
N ASP A 233 -18.14 11.81 -28.39
CA ASP A 233 -18.81 12.73 -29.30
C ASP A 233 -19.83 11.99 -30.19
N ALA A 234 -20.78 12.75 -30.75
CA ALA A 234 -21.83 12.18 -31.58
C ALA A 234 -21.24 11.48 -32.82
N ALA A 235 -20.24 12.09 -33.45
CA ALA A 235 -19.63 11.55 -34.65
C ALA A 235 -18.91 10.25 -34.40
N ALA A 236 -18.25 10.08 -33.25
CA ALA A 236 -17.62 8.80 -32.86
C ALA A 236 -18.66 7.71 -32.60
N ARG A 237 -19.79 8.04 -31.99
CA ARG A 237 -20.90 7.10 -31.78
C ARG A 237 -21.51 6.65 -33.09
N ASP A 238 -21.75 7.57 -34.00
CA ASP A 238 -22.33 7.28 -35.31
C ASP A 238 -21.41 6.42 -36.16
N ARG A 239 -20.11 6.70 -36.19
CA ARG A 239 -19.12 5.81 -36.85
C ARG A 239 -19.12 4.38 -36.28
N SER A 240 -19.21 4.22 -34.94
CA SER A 240 -19.28 2.91 -34.34
C SER A 240 -20.56 2.15 -34.66
N ARG A 241 -21.70 2.86 -34.80
CA ARG A 241 -22.98 2.28 -35.22
C ARG A 241 -22.96 1.87 -36.71
N GLU A 242 -22.46 2.73 -37.56
CA GLU A 242 -22.31 2.43 -39.00
C GLU A 242 -21.43 1.22 -39.27
N ALA A 243 -20.34 1.06 -38.49
CA ALA A 243 -19.46 -0.08 -38.54
C ALA A 243 -20.04 -1.33 -37.86
N LEU A 244 -21.19 -1.26 -37.21
CA LEU A 244 -21.81 -2.31 -36.38
C LEU A 244 -20.81 -2.89 -35.35
N GLU A 245 -19.94 -2.02 -34.79
CA GLU A 245 -18.85 -2.47 -33.93
C GLU A 245 -19.39 -3.12 -32.64
N PHE A 246 -20.34 -2.46 -31.99
CA PHE A 246 -20.82 -2.84 -30.65
C PHE A 246 -22.35 -3.08 -30.60
N GLY A 247 -22.99 -3.26 -31.77
CA GLY A 247 -24.44 -3.42 -31.88
C GLY A 247 -25.19 -2.21 -31.34
N ASP A 248 -26.25 -2.47 -30.56
CA ASP A 248 -27.08 -1.42 -29.97
C ASP A 248 -26.57 -0.93 -28.60
N ALA A 249 -25.30 -1.23 -28.25
CA ALA A 249 -24.74 -0.79 -26.98
C ALA A 249 -24.80 0.75 -26.84
N PRO A 250 -25.27 1.28 -25.71
CA PRO A 250 -25.51 2.72 -25.55
C PRO A 250 -24.23 3.55 -25.52
N LEU A 251 -23.06 2.91 -25.29
CA LEU A 251 -21.76 3.56 -25.15
C LEU A 251 -21.75 4.67 -24.08
N ASP A 252 -22.48 4.41 -22.99
CA ASP A 252 -22.56 5.35 -21.87
C ASP A 252 -21.29 5.35 -21.03
N PRO A 253 -20.92 6.49 -20.45
CA PRO A 253 -19.74 6.55 -19.60
C PRO A 253 -19.92 5.70 -18.32
N LEU A 254 -18.82 5.08 -17.89
CA LEU A 254 -18.73 4.46 -16.58
C LEU A 254 -18.89 5.53 -15.50
N PRO A 255 -19.48 5.21 -14.35
CA PRO A 255 -19.62 6.14 -13.24
C PRO A 255 -18.28 6.35 -12.51
N LEU A 256 -17.26 6.76 -13.26
CA LEU A 256 -15.92 7.05 -12.79
C LEU A 256 -15.71 8.55 -12.77
N HIS A 257 -15.42 9.11 -11.60
CA HIS A 257 -15.17 10.53 -11.40
C HIS A 257 -13.72 10.74 -10.95
N PRO A 258 -12.94 11.60 -11.59
CA PRO A 258 -11.58 11.91 -11.13
C PRO A 258 -11.57 12.41 -9.68
N ALA A 259 -10.57 11.97 -8.91
CA ALA A 259 -10.39 12.35 -7.49
C ALA A 259 -8.95 12.73 -7.14
N GLY A 260 -8.07 12.72 -8.12
CA GLY A 260 -6.63 13.02 -8.04
C GLY A 260 -5.93 12.50 -9.29
N ASP A 261 -4.61 12.53 -9.31
CA ASP A 261 -3.81 12.15 -10.49
C ASP A 261 -4.09 10.70 -10.96
N ASP A 262 -4.13 9.76 -10.04
CA ASP A 262 -4.39 8.34 -10.29
C ASP A 262 -5.52 7.78 -9.40
N LEU A 263 -6.32 8.67 -8.81
CA LEU A 263 -7.45 8.31 -7.98
C LEU A 263 -8.77 8.62 -8.69
N VAL A 264 -9.70 7.66 -8.62
CA VAL A 264 -11.05 7.81 -9.16
C VAL A 264 -12.09 7.38 -8.13
N ARG A 265 -13.25 8.01 -8.15
CA ARG A 265 -14.43 7.57 -7.40
C ARG A 265 -15.31 6.77 -8.32
N LEU A 266 -15.54 5.51 -7.97
CA LEU A 266 -16.51 4.66 -8.64
C LEU A 266 -17.85 4.79 -7.94
N GLY A 267 -18.82 5.42 -8.62
CA GLY A 267 -20.20 5.51 -8.16
C GLY A 267 -20.90 4.16 -8.29
N ARG A 268 -21.79 3.81 -7.35
CA ARG A 268 -22.64 2.62 -7.40
C ARG A 268 -24.09 3.00 -7.09
N GLY A 269 -24.74 3.75 -7.99
CA GLY A 269 -26.13 4.15 -7.76
C GLY A 269 -26.31 4.88 -6.42
N ALA A 270 -27.16 4.36 -5.54
CA ALA A 270 -27.41 4.90 -4.20
C ALA A 270 -26.35 4.56 -3.15
N ALA A 271 -25.38 3.67 -3.45
CA ALA A 271 -24.30 3.32 -2.53
C ALA A 271 -23.22 4.43 -2.52
N PRO A 272 -22.50 4.61 -1.38
CA PRO A 272 -21.43 5.59 -1.32
C PRO A 272 -20.33 5.27 -2.35
N ALA A 273 -19.86 6.31 -3.04
CA ALA A 273 -18.83 6.19 -4.04
C ALA A 273 -17.53 5.65 -3.43
N GLN A 274 -16.98 4.61 -4.03
CA GLN A 274 -15.76 3.97 -3.58
C GLN A 274 -14.54 4.65 -4.21
N LEU A 275 -13.58 5.05 -3.37
CA LEU A 275 -12.30 5.59 -3.85
C LEU A 275 -11.39 4.44 -4.29
N MET A 276 -10.91 4.53 -5.53
CA MET A 276 -10.10 3.52 -6.21
C MET A 276 -8.80 4.14 -6.72
N LEU A 277 -7.73 3.38 -6.69
CA LEU A 277 -6.51 3.67 -7.43
C LEU A 277 -6.67 3.13 -8.85
N MET A 278 -6.60 3.99 -9.86
CA MET A 278 -6.65 3.60 -11.26
C MET A 278 -5.27 3.77 -11.89
N LEU A 279 -4.68 2.68 -12.34
CA LEU A 279 -3.43 2.67 -13.09
C LEU A 279 -3.68 2.12 -14.48
N ASP A 280 -2.91 2.58 -15.45
CA ASP A 280 -3.01 2.12 -16.82
C ASP A 280 -1.65 1.84 -17.46
N ALA A 281 -1.65 0.95 -18.45
CA ALA A 281 -0.50 0.62 -19.28
C ALA A 281 -0.93 0.36 -20.73
N PRO A 282 -0.09 0.67 -21.73
CA PRO A 282 -0.36 0.28 -23.10
C PRO A 282 -0.25 -1.23 -23.27
N VAL A 283 -1.08 -1.82 -24.13
CA VAL A 283 -0.92 -3.18 -24.63
C VAL A 283 -0.08 -3.11 -25.90
N ARG A 284 1.06 -3.80 -25.90
CA ARG A 284 2.02 -3.77 -27.02
C ARG A 284 1.36 -4.12 -28.35
N ASP A 285 1.84 -3.52 -29.42
CA ASP A 285 1.40 -3.73 -30.81
C ASP A 285 -0.09 -3.44 -31.05
N THR A 286 -0.72 -2.67 -30.17
CA THR A 286 -2.11 -2.23 -30.29
C THR A 286 -2.27 -0.79 -29.82
N ASP A 287 -3.41 -0.19 -30.12
CA ASP A 287 -3.89 1.08 -29.56
C ASP A 287 -4.62 0.90 -28.21
N TRP A 288 -4.63 -0.31 -27.66
CA TRP A 288 -5.34 -0.65 -26.43
C TRP A 288 -4.58 -0.25 -25.19
N ARG A 289 -5.34 0.09 -24.16
CA ARG A 289 -4.81 0.34 -22.82
C ARG A 289 -5.51 -0.55 -21.82
N ILE A 290 -4.73 -1.29 -21.07
CA ILE A 290 -5.23 -2.04 -19.91
C ILE A 290 -5.23 -1.13 -18.69
N ARG A 291 -6.28 -1.21 -17.88
CA ARG A 291 -6.44 -0.42 -16.64
C ARG A 291 -6.86 -1.32 -15.50
N THR A 292 -6.30 -1.03 -14.34
CA THR A 292 -6.68 -1.68 -13.08
C THR A 292 -7.28 -0.66 -12.13
N LEU A 293 -8.34 -1.05 -11.43
CA LEU A 293 -8.96 -0.26 -10.37
C LEU A 293 -8.86 -1.06 -9.06
N THR A 294 -8.02 -0.57 -8.17
CA THR A 294 -7.75 -1.20 -6.86
C THR A 294 -8.43 -0.41 -5.75
N PRO A 295 -9.29 -1.02 -4.91
CA PRO A 295 -9.92 -0.34 -3.79
C PRO A 295 -8.88 0.02 -2.73
N ILE A 296 -8.80 1.31 -2.35
CA ILE A 296 -7.75 1.77 -1.44
C ILE A 296 -8.19 1.85 0.02
N ALA A 297 -9.49 1.98 0.30
CA ALA A 297 -10.01 2.33 1.62
C ALA A 297 -9.56 1.37 2.72
N ALA A 298 -9.68 0.07 2.50
CA ALA A 298 -9.34 -0.94 3.52
C ALA A 298 -7.83 -1.02 3.80
N ALA A 299 -7.00 -0.89 2.77
CA ALA A 299 -5.54 -0.92 2.90
C ALA A 299 -5.04 0.34 3.64
N VAL A 300 -5.49 1.50 3.19
CA VAL A 300 -5.09 2.80 3.79
C VAL A 300 -5.54 2.91 5.25
N GLU A 301 -6.78 2.51 5.57
CA GLU A 301 -7.29 2.62 6.94
C GLU A 301 -6.56 1.68 7.91
N ARG A 302 -6.20 0.49 7.45
CA ARG A 302 -5.40 -0.45 8.26
C ARG A 302 -4.03 0.14 8.59
N GLU A 303 -3.29 0.59 7.58
CA GLU A 303 -1.95 1.16 7.76
C GLU A 303 -1.99 2.45 8.56
N ARG A 304 -2.98 3.30 8.33
CA ARG A 304 -3.21 4.53 9.09
C ARG A 304 -3.46 4.26 10.57
N THR A 305 -4.27 3.24 10.87
CA THR A 305 -4.54 2.84 12.26
C THR A 305 -3.29 2.28 12.92
N GLN A 306 -2.54 1.42 12.25
CA GLN A 306 -1.27 0.90 12.74
C GLN A 306 -0.25 2.02 12.99
N GLY A 307 -0.12 2.95 12.04
CA GLY A 307 0.78 4.09 12.18
C GLY A 307 0.42 4.99 13.37
N ARG A 308 -0.88 5.20 13.61
CA ARG A 308 -1.38 5.93 14.80
C ARG A 308 -1.03 5.23 16.09
N VAL A 309 -1.26 3.92 16.17
CA VAL A 309 -0.96 3.11 17.37
C VAL A 309 0.54 3.11 17.65
N ILE A 310 1.37 2.88 16.65
CA ILE A 310 2.83 2.89 16.80
C ILE A 310 3.32 4.27 17.29
N ALA A 311 2.83 5.35 16.69
CA ALA A 311 3.21 6.70 17.07
C ALA A 311 2.77 7.04 18.51
N LEU A 312 1.55 6.64 18.89
CA LEU A 312 1.03 6.83 20.26
C LEU A 312 1.89 6.08 21.29
N LEU A 313 2.18 4.81 21.05
CA LEU A 313 2.98 4.00 21.96
C LEU A 313 4.42 4.51 22.08
N ALA A 314 5.05 4.86 20.95
CA ALA A 314 6.40 5.41 20.95
C ALA A 314 6.48 6.75 21.72
N THR A 315 5.55 7.65 21.45
CA THR A 315 5.51 8.97 22.14
C THR A 315 5.16 8.81 23.62
N GLY A 316 4.21 7.91 23.95
CA GLY A 316 3.87 7.59 25.34
C GLY A 316 5.06 7.06 26.12
N LEU A 317 5.85 6.17 25.50
CA LEU A 317 7.07 5.62 26.10
C LEU A 317 8.13 6.72 26.36
N VAL A 318 8.30 7.63 25.42
CA VAL A 318 9.20 8.80 25.58
C VAL A 318 8.72 9.72 26.70
N CYS A 319 7.42 10.06 26.73
CA CYS A 319 6.85 10.89 27.79
C CYS A 319 6.99 10.24 29.18
N LEU A 320 6.74 8.93 29.27
CA LEU A 320 6.92 8.16 30.51
C LEU A 320 8.38 8.17 30.98
N GLY A 321 9.33 7.93 30.03
CA GLY A 321 10.77 7.99 30.31
C GLY A 321 11.20 9.38 30.80
N LEU A 322 10.73 10.43 30.16
CA LEU A 322 11.02 11.81 30.54
C LEU A 322 10.42 12.14 31.91
N GLY A 323 9.17 11.77 32.15
CA GLY A 323 8.49 11.96 33.44
C GLY A 323 9.19 11.26 34.59
N THR A 324 9.64 10.02 34.37
CA THR A 324 10.41 9.27 35.39
C THR A 324 11.78 9.90 35.66
N LEU A 325 12.45 10.40 34.63
CA LEU A 325 13.73 11.11 34.74
C LEU A 325 13.59 12.42 35.52
N ILE A 326 12.59 13.24 35.20
CA ILE A 326 12.30 14.49 35.88
C ILE A 326 11.92 14.21 37.34
N GLY A 327 11.03 13.24 37.58
CA GLY A 327 10.63 12.84 38.93
C GLY A 327 11.79 12.33 39.79
N ARG A 328 12.72 11.55 39.18
CA ARG A 328 13.94 11.11 39.87
C ARG A 328 14.85 12.28 40.21
N ARG A 329 15.09 13.21 39.28
CA ARG A 329 15.90 14.41 39.54
C ARG A 329 15.30 15.26 40.65
N ALA A 330 13.99 15.52 40.61
CA ALA A 330 13.30 16.30 41.64
C ALA A 330 13.40 15.66 43.03
N ARG A 331 13.21 14.36 43.14
CA ARG A 331 13.38 13.59 44.40
C ARG A 331 14.81 13.63 44.91
N THR A 332 15.79 13.54 44.01
CA THR A 332 17.21 13.62 44.39
C THR A 332 17.55 15.02 44.92
N GLN A 333 17.09 16.05 44.25
CA GLN A 333 17.29 17.44 44.70
C GLN A 333 16.60 17.75 46.04
N ALA A 334 15.35 17.26 46.24
CA ALA A 334 14.64 17.42 47.47
C ALA A 334 15.36 16.72 48.65
N ARG A 335 15.88 15.51 48.44
CA ARG A 335 16.67 14.79 49.46
C ARG A 335 17.96 15.51 49.79
N LEU A 336 18.68 16.02 48.80
CA LEU A 336 19.90 16.79 49.00
C LEU A 336 19.63 18.10 49.78
N ALA A 337 18.52 18.78 49.48
CA ALA A 337 18.12 19.98 50.22
C ALA A 337 17.72 19.70 51.66
N GLU A 338 17.01 18.57 51.92
CA GLU A 338 16.62 18.14 53.25
C GLU A 338 17.85 17.72 54.09
N GLU A 339 18.79 16.98 53.48
CA GLU A 339 20.05 16.61 54.08
C GLU A 339 20.91 17.83 54.39
N GLY A 340 20.94 18.82 53.51
CA GLY A 340 21.62 20.10 53.71
C GLY A 340 20.99 20.90 54.85
N ALA A 341 19.68 20.95 54.94
CA ALA A 341 18.97 21.64 56.02
C ALA A 341 19.22 20.96 57.40
N ARG A 342 19.15 19.62 57.42
CA ARG A 342 19.46 18.85 58.64
C ARG A 342 20.92 19.04 59.11
N ARG A 343 21.82 19.15 58.14
CA ARG A 343 23.25 19.36 58.42
C ARG A 343 23.47 20.74 59.04
N ILE A 344 22.85 21.80 58.50
CA ILE A 344 22.91 23.17 59.05
C ILE A 344 22.33 23.19 60.47
N GLU A 345 21.21 22.52 60.72
CA GLU A 345 20.57 22.43 62.01
C GLU A 345 21.44 21.65 63.02
N LEU A 346 22.07 20.53 62.58
CA LEU A 346 23.00 19.79 63.41
C LEU A 346 24.26 20.61 63.72
N GLU A 347 24.81 21.32 62.74
CA GLU A 347 25.97 22.18 62.92
C GLU A 347 25.65 23.33 63.88
N ALA A 348 24.45 23.92 63.77
CA ALA A 348 23.97 24.93 64.72
C ALA A 348 23.83 24.35 66.14
N ARG A 349 23.19 23.19 66.30
CA ARG A 349 23.06 22.48 67.57
C ARG A 349 24.42 22.05 68.16
N VAL A 350 25.29 21.58 67.31
CA VAL A 350 26.65 21.21 67.74
C VAL A 350 27.41 22.45 68.17
N SER A 351 27.27 23.56 67.42
CA SER A 351 27.89 24.83 67.77
C SER A 351 27.35 25.40 69.09
N GLU A 352 26.04 25.30 69.33
CA GLU A 352 25.39 25.75 70.53
C GLU A 352 25.81 24.87 71.75
N ARG A 353 25.77 23.52 71.54
CA ARG A 353 26.26 22.56 72.58
C ARG A 353 27.75 22.71 72.85
N THR A 354 28.54 22.98 71.82
CA THR A 354 29.98 23.18 71.96
C THR A 354 30.27 24.48 72.75
N ARG A 355 29.45 25.55 72.55
CA ARG A 355 29.52 26.80 73.33
C ARG A 355 29.09 26.55 74.77
N GLU A 356 27.98 25.79 74.99
CA GLU A 356 27.54 25.40 76.34
C GLU A 356 28.58 24.56 77.07
N LEU A 357 29.15 23.57 76.37
CA LEU A 357 30.19 22.72 76.91
C LEU A 357 31.52 23.47 77.11
N SER A 358 31.86 24.40 76.21
CA SER A 358 33.00 25.28 76.37
C SER A 358 32.81 26.20 77.59
N ALA A 359 31.64 26.78 77.76
CA ALA A 359 31.29 27.63 78.91
C ALA A 359 31.26 26.80 80.21
N ALA A 360 30.88 25.53 80.17
CA ALA A 360 30.90 24.60 81.30
C ALA A 360 32.32 24.04 81.58
N ASN A 361 33.08 23.84 80.53
CA ASN A 361 34.44 23.27 80.60
C ASN A 361 35.53 24.31 80.89
N ASP A 362 35.25 25.62 80.62
CA ASP A 362 36.14 26.68 81.14
C ASP A 362 36.25 26.69 82.65
N ARG A 363 35.37 25.89 83.30
CA ARG A 363 35.41 25.64 84.71
C ARG A 363 36.04 24.31 85.09
N LEU A 364 36.28 23.42 84.24
CA LEU A 364 36.82 22.05 84.49
C LEU A 364 37.89 21.67 83.41
N ARG A 365 38.95 22.31 83.49
CA ARG A 365 40.30 22.01 82.98
C ARG A 365 40.57 21.13 81.78
N GLU A 366 41.49 21.64 81.09
CA GLU A 366 42.40 21.38 79.93
C GLU A 366 42.76 19.90 79.61
N GLU A 367 42.64 18.94 80.46
CA GLU A 367 43.18 17.57 80.28
C GLU A 367 42.21 16.61 79.50
N ILE A 368 40.91 16.92 79.46
CA ILE A 368 39.95 16.04 78.81
C ILE A 368 39.73 16.50 77.31
N LEU A 369 40.12 17.72 77.01
CA LEU A 369 39.87 18.33 75.67
C LEU A 369 40.65 17.68 74.54
N GLU A 370 41.80 17.13 74.79
CA GLU A 370 42.67 16.57 73.76
C GLU A 370 42.22 15.17 73.29
N ARG A 371 41.69 14.33 74.19
CA ARG A 371 41.16 13.01 73.84
C ARG A 371 39.81 13.09 73.11
N ALA A 372 38.91 13.96 73.58
CA ALA A 372 37.59 14.10 72.99
C ALA A 372 37.64 14.66 71.57
N ARG A 373 38.61 15.58 71.29
CA ARG A 373 38.80 16.13 69.92
C ARG A 373 39.27 15.09 68.91
N SER A 374 40.15 14.22 69.29
CA SER A 374 40.69 13.17 68.40
C SER A 374 39.64 12.10 68.06
N GLU A 375 38.75 11.79 68.96
CA GLU A 375 37.71 10.76 68.72
C GLU A 375 36.55 11.27 67.86
N ALA A 376 36.13 12.54 68.07
CA ALA A 376 35.07 13.18 67.29
C ALA A 376 35.48 13.39 65.78
N GLU A 377 36.78 13.68 65.60
CA GLU A 377 37.31 13.86 64.22
C GLU A 377 37.41 12.51 63.43
N ARG A 378 37.76 11.43 64.10
CA ARG A 378 37.79 10.08 63.49
C ARG A 378 36.40 9.59 63.11
N GLU A 379 35.39 9.85 63.89
CA GLU A 379 34.01 9.49 63.60
C GLU A 379 33.42 10.32 62.45
N ARG A 380 33.82 11.58 62.31
CA ARG A 380 33.38 12.44 61.21
C ARG A 380 33.95 11.98 59.87
N LEU A 381 35.26 11.71 59.80
CA LEU A 381 35.94 11.22 58.63
C LEU A 381 35.40 9.84 58.18
N GLY A 382 35.08 8.97 59.12
CA GLY A 382 34.49 7.65 58.84
C GLY A 382 33.10 7.73 58.20
N ARG A 383 32.29 8.70 58.68
CA ARG A 383 30.92 8.91 58.14
C ARG A 383 30.94 9.60 56.76
N GLU A 384 31.84 10.55 56.51
CA GLU A 384 32.00 11.20 55.22
C GLU A 384 32.47 10.24 54.12
N LEU A 385 33.37 9.29 54.49
CA LEU A 385 33.85 8.22 53.58
C LEU A 385 32.74 7.22 53.23
N ALA A 386 31.90 6.83 54.19
CA ALA A 386 30.80 5.89 53.96
C ALA A 386 29.67 6.53 53.12
N GLN A 387 29.45 7.85 53.20
CA GLN A 387 28.46 8.55 52.46
C GLN A 387 28.88 8.81 51.00
N ALA A 388 30.17 9.17 50.79
CA ALA A 388 30.76 9.28 49.45
C ALA A 388 30.73 7.96 48.66
N GLY A 389 31.02 6.84 49.36
CA GLY A 389 30.96 5.51 48.75
C GLY A 389 29.54 5.08 48.31
N ARG A 390 28.50 5.45 49.11
CA ARG A 390 27.12 5.15 48.74
C ARG A 390 26.62 5.97 47.53
N LEU A 391 27.01 7.24 47.43
CA LEU A 391 26.64 8.09 46.34
C LEU A 391 27.33 7.71 45.02
N ALA A 392 28.61 7.28 45.10
CA ALA A 392 29.33 6.78 43.94
C ALA A 392 28.75 5.45 43.39
N ALA A 393 28.35 4.53 44.30
CA ALA A 393 27.71 3.27 43.87
C ALA A 393 26.34 3.49 43.23
N LEU A 394 25.54 4.47 43.71
CA LEU A 394 24.22 4.78 43.14
C LEU A 394 24.31 5.40 41.74
N GLY A 395 25.31 6.27 41.55
CA GLY A 395 25.58 6.88 40.24
C GLY A 395 26.01 5.89 39.16
N GLN A 396 26.84 4.91 39.59
CA GLN A 396 27.32 3.86 38.65
C GLN A 396 26.19 2.90 38.26
N PHE A 397 25.26 2.62 39.18
CA PHE A 397 24.09 1.76 38.92
C PHE A 397 23.10 2.43 37.94
N ALA A 398 22.85 3.73 38.12
CA ALA A 398 21.97 4.51 37.22
C ALA A 398 22.56 4.61 35.80
N ALA A 399 23.87 4.80 35.66
CA ALA A 399 24.54 4.85 34.38
C ALA A 399 24.50 3.52 33.62
N SER A 400 24.67 2.40 34.35
CA SER A 400 24.60 1.06 33.79
C SER A 400 23.19 0.72 33.29
N MET A 401 22.14 1.03 34.07
CA MET A 401 20.75 0.79 33.67
C MET A 401 20.33 1.61 32.45
N ALA A 402 20.78 2.88 32.39
CA ALA A 402 20.51 3.71 31.22
C ALA A 402 21.14 3.14 29.94
N HIS A 403 22.33 2.55 30.07
CA HIS A 403 22.99 1.94 28.92
C HIS A 403 22.31 0.63 28.47
N GLU A 404 21.88 -0.19 29.42
CA GLU A 404 21.18 -1.46 29.16
C GLU A 404 19.75 -1.27 28.60
N ILE A 405 19.10 -0.15 28.91
CA ILE A 405 17.79 0.21 28.35
C ILE A 405 17.94 0.78 26.92
N ASN A 406 18.98 1.58 26.68
CA ASN A 406 19.17 2.20 25.38
C ASN A 406 19.59 1.22 24.26
N GLN A 407 20.28 0.14 24.61
CA GLN A 407 20.69 -0.87 23.64
C GLN A 407 19.50 -1.59 22.96
N PRO A 408 18.53 -2.16 23.68
CA PRO A 408 17.38 -2.80 23.07
C PRO A 408 16.46 -1.78 22.35
N LEU A 409 16.37 -0.53 22.82
CA LEU A 409 15.63 0.53 22.14
C LEU A 409 16.21 0.85 20.76
N ALA A 410 17.54 0.90 20.63
CA ALA A 410 18.20 1.07 19.35
C ALA A 410 17.96 -0.12 18.41
N ALA A 411 17.95 -1.34 18.96
CA ALA A 411 17.63 -2.54 18.19
C ALA A 411 16.17 -2.57 17.72
N ILE A 412 15.22 -2.18 18.56
CA ILE A 412 13.80 -2.05 18.20
C ILE A 412 13.63 -1.08 17.02
N ARG A 413 14.30 0.07 17.08
CA ARG A 413 14.28 1.05 15.99
C ARG A 413 14.83 0.46 14.69
N SER A 414 15.97 -0.25 14.76
CA SER A 414 16.57 -0.89 13.58
C SER A 414 15.66 -1.97 12.97
N TYR A 415 15.02 -2.78 13.79
CA TYR A 415 14.07 -3.78 13.31
C TYR A 415 12.79 -3.14 12.74
N ALA A 416 12.28 -2.06 13.33
CA ALA A 416 11.12 -1.33 12.83
C ALA A 416 11.41 -0.70 11.44
N ASP A 417 12.58 -0.08 11.30
CA ASP A 417 13.04 0.50 10.04
C ASP A 417 13.19 -0.59 8.95
N ASN A 418 13.76 -1.73 9.33
CA ASN A 418 13.93 -2.86 8.42
C ASN A 418 12.61 -3.53 8.04
N THR A 419 11.65 -3.61 8.95
CA THR A 419 10.29 -4.11 8.69
C THR A 419 9.62 -3.29 7.60
N GLY A 420 9.73 -1.97 7.66
CA GLY A 420 9.22 -1.08 6.61
C GLY A 420 9.85 -1.33 5.23
N ILE A 421 11.13 -1.73 5.20
CA ILE A 421 11.83 -2.10 3.96
C ILE A 421 11.35 -3.46 3.45
N LEU A 422 11.18 -4.43 4.33
CA LEU A 422 10.77 -5.80 4.00
C LEU A 422 9.33 -5.84 3.48
N VAL A 423 8.42 -5.10 4.10
CA VAL A 423 7.03 -4.93 3.64
C VAL A 423 6.99 -4.33 2.24
N ARG A 424 7.80 -3.29 1.98
CA ARG A 424 7.92 -2.68 0.65
C ARG A 424 8.47 -3.62 -0.41
N ARG A 425 9.21 -4.65 -0.02
CA ARG A 425 9.79 -5.66 -0.91
C ARG A 425 8.92 -6.92 -1.04
N GLY A 426 7.71 -6.92 -0.49
CA GLY A 426 6.80 -8.05 -0.52
C GLY A 426 7.22 -9.24 0.34
N ARG A 427 8.22 -9.09 1.18
CA ARG A 427 8.74 -10.16 2.07
C ARG A 427 8.00 -10.14 3.41
N VAL A 428 6.72 -10.56 3.35
CA VAL A 428 5.80 -10.46 4.50
C VAL A 428 6.23 -11.36 5.66
N ASP A 429 6.73 -12.55 5.36
CA ASP A 429 7.18 -13.50 6.39
C ASP A 429 8.39 -12.96 7.15
N ASP A 430 9.34 -12.40 6.46
CA ASP A 430 10.50 -11.78 7.08
C ASP A 430 10.15 -10.47 7.83
N ALA A 431 9.16 -9.74 7.35
CA ALA A 431 8.63 -8.58 8.06
C ALA A 431 7.91 -9.01 9.35
N ALA A 432 7.17 -10.13 9.30
CA ALA A 432 6.56 -10.74 10.49
C ALA A 432 7.61 -11.22 11.49
N GLU A 433 8.72 -11.79 11.02
CA GLU A 433 9.86 -12.16 11.90
C GLU A 433 10.46 -10.95 12.60
N ASN A 434 10.61 -9.83 11.89
CA ASN A 434 11.11 -8.60 12.50
C ASN A 434 10.12 -8.02 13.53
N VAL A 435 8.82 -8.06 13.27
CA VAL A 435 7.78 -7.66 14.23
C VAL A 435 7.84 -8.57 15.48
N ALA A 436 8.02 -9.87 15.28
CA ALA A 436 8.21 -10.80 16.40
C ALA A 436 9.50 -10.52 17.17
N ALA A 437 10.58 -10.08 16.48
CA ALA A 437 11.82 -9.67 17.14
C ALA A 437 11.63 -8.39 17.98
N ILE A 438 10.87 -7.43 17.50
CA ILE A 438 10.48 -6.23 18.25
C ILE A 438 9.70 -6.63 19.52
N GLY A 439 8.71 -7.53 19.39
CA GLY A 439 7.94 -8.03 20.53
C GLY A 439 8.83 -8.63 21.62
N ARG A 440 9.79 -9.50 21.25
CA ARG A 440 10.75 -10.09 22.20
C ARG A 440 11.65 -9.04 22.86
N LEU A 441 12.04 -8.00 22.13
CA LEU A 441 12.84 -6.91 22.71
C LEU A 441 12.05 -6.04 23.68
N VAL A 442 10.77 -5.82 23.42
CA VAL A 442 9.85 -5.11 24.32
C VAL A 442 9.63 -5.92 25.61
N GLU A 443 9.40 -7.25 25.49
CA GLU A 443 9.31 -8.13 26.66
C GLU A 443 10.61 -8.13 27.48
N ARG A 444 11.75 -8.12 26.79
CA ARG A 444 13.05 -8.05 27.48
C ARG A 444 13.27 -6.74 28.22
N ILE A 445 12.75 -5.60 27.70
CA ILE A 445 12.77 -4.30 28.42
C ILE A 445 11.82 -4.35 29.62
N GLY A 446 10.62 -4.94 29.46
CA GLY A 446 9.67 -5.12 30.55
C GLY A 446 10.17 -6.01 31.69
N GLY A 447 11.12 -6.91 31.42
CA GLY A 447 11.79 -7.72 32.43
C GLY A 447 13.00 -7.03 33.08
N LEU A 448 13.43 -5.87 32.59
CA LEU A 448 14.52 -5.05 33.16
C LEU A 448 14.00 -3.91 34.05
N THR A 449 12.71 -3.65 34.04
CA THR A 449 12.01 -2.70 34.93
C THR A 449 11.21 -3.42 35.97
#